data_215157b358d18c89905758bcafa17873
#
_entry.id   215157b358d18c89905758bcafa17873
#
_cell.length_a   1.000
_cell.length_b   1.000
_cell.length_c   1.000
_cell.angle_alpha   90.00
_cell.angle_beta   90.00
_cell.angle_gamma   90.00
#
_symmetry.space_group_name_H-M   'P 1'
#
loop_
_entity.id
_entity.type
_entity.pdbx_description
1 polymer ?
#
loop_
_entity_poly.entity_id
_entity_poly.type
_entity_poly.pdbx_seq_one_letter_code
_entity_poly.pdbx_strand_id
1 'polypeptide(L)'
;FEITTSWFTKSIKGQSSYYHNHNNCMMSGVLYLQTNENSGDIGFQDYNNRRYSVHTKEWNIFNSSIMRFKPADGFLLIFPAEVHHTIEENKSDITRYSLAFNLSPIGLIGNTKSDSHMII
;
A
#
# COMPACT_ATOMS: atom_id res chain seq x y z
N PHE A 1 3.00 9.88 -15.57
CA PHE A 1 3.41 9.67 -14.17
C PHE A 1 4.92 9.56 -14.08
N GLU A 2 5.48 10.10 -13.01
CA GLU A 2 6.89 9.96 -12.68
C GLU A 2 7.06 9.37 -11.28
N ILE A 3 8.15 8.62 -11.08
CA ILE A 3 8.57 8.20 -9.74
C ILE A 3 9.22 9.40 -9.06
N THR A 4 8.58 9.93 -8.04
CA THR A 4 9.08 11.09 -7.29
C THR A 4 10.04 10.70 -6.17
N THR A 5 9.86 9.51 -5.62
CA THR A 5 10.69 8.99 -4.53
C THR A 5 10.71 7.47 -4.60
N SER A 6 11.84 6.86 -4.31
CA SER A 6 11.94 5.42 -4.15
C SER A 6 12.89 5.06 -3.00
N TRP A 7 12.64 3.92 -2.34
CA TRP A 7 13.49 3.43 -1.26
C TRP A 7 13.49 1.91 -1.20
N PHE A 8 14.60 1.40 -0.75
CA PHE A 8 14.80 -0.03 -0.54
C PHE A 8 14.48 -0.38 0.92
N THR A 9 13.70 -1.43 1.13
CA THR A 9 13.34 -1.91 2.47
C THR A 9 13.92 -3.29 2.71
N LYS A 10 14.61 -3.43 3.84
CA LYS A 10 15.08 -4.68 4.40
C LYS A 10 14.29 -4.96 5.67
N SER A 11 13.65 -6.13 5.78
CA SER A 11 12.90 -6.54 6.97
C SER A 11 13.36 -7.91 7.43
N ILE A 12 14.03 -7.95 8.57
CA ILE A 12 14.42 -9.19 9.23
C ILE A 12 13.29 -9.72 10.12
N LYS A 13 13.44 -10.93 10.64
CA LYS A 13 12.48 -11.54 11.57
C LYS A 13 12.13 -10.63 12.73
N GLY A 14 10.86 -10.55 13.07
CA GLY A 14 10.30 -9.71 14.14
C GLY A 14 9.99 -8.27 13.72
N GLN A 15 10.36 -7.83 12.52
CA GLN A 15 10.10 -6.47 12.05
C GLN A 15 8.75 -6.36 11.33
N SER A 16 8.06 -5.25 11.58
CA SER A 16 6.79 -4.84 10.97
C SER A 16 6.80 -3.34 10.71
N SER A 17 5.76 -2.79 10.09
CA SER A 17 5.53 -1.36 10.02
C SER A 17 4.27 -0.95 10.76
N TYR A 18 4.22 0.31 11.22
CA TYR A 18 2.97 0.91 11.69
C TYR A 18 2.03 1.20 10.52
N TYR A 19 0.74 1.40 10.82
CA TYR A 19 -0.21 1.94 9.85
C TYR A 19 0.21 3.35 9.44
N HIS A 20 0.33 3.57 8.14
CA HIS A 20 0.69 4.85 7.55
C HIS A 20 0.11 4.99 6.14
N ASN A 21 0.14 6.19 5.61
CA ASN A 21 -0.13 6.51 4.21
C ASN A 21 0.99 7.42 3.68
N HIS A 22 0.95 7.74 2.41
CA HIS A 22 1.94 8.61 1.78
C HIS A 22 1.30 9.94 1.36
N ASN A 23 2.01 11.03 1.65
CA ASN A 23 1.62 12.38 1.26
C ASN A 23 2.42 12.83 0.03
N ASN A 24 1.90 13.86 -0.66
CA ASN A 24 2.56 14.50 -1.81
C ASN A 24 2.82 13.55 -2.99
N CYS A 25 1.98 12.55 -3.15
CA CYS A 25 1.98 11.65 -4.29
C CYS A 25 0.55 11.13 -4.53
N MET A 26 0.27 10.68 -5.74
CA MET A 26 -1.05 10.16 -6.11
C MET A 26 -1.15 8.66 -5.88
N MET A 27 -0.09 7.93 -6.19
CA MET A 27 -0.01 6.48 -6.04
C MET A 27 1.26 6.11 -5.29
N SER A 28 1.23 4.99 -4.61
CA SER A 28 2.40 4.32 -4.05
C SER A 28 2.49 2.91 -4.58
N GLY A 29 3.69 2.37 -4.63
CA GLY A 29 3.91 1.01 -5.10
C GLY A 29 5.00 0.30 -4.33
N VAL A 30 4.94 -1.02 -4.35
CA VAL A 30 5.98 -1.89 -3.79
C VAL A 30 6.23 -3.07 -4.72
N LEU A 31 7.50 -3.28 -5.05
CA LEU A 31 8.00 -4.46 -5.74
C LEU A 31 8.69 -5.36 -4.73
N TYR A 32 8.23 -6.58 -4.58
CA TYR A 32 8.85 -7.58 -3.71
C TYR A 32 9.96 -8.31 -4.45
N LEU A 33 11.16 -8.28 -3.88
CA LEU A 33 12.38 -8.86 -4.48
C LEU A 33 12.74 -10.19 -3.86
N GLN A 34 12.50 -10.35 -2.56
CA GLN A 34 12.71 -11.59 -1.83
C GLN A 34 11.70 -11.71 -0.69
N THR A 35 10.93 -12.78 -0.70
CA THR A 35 9.88 -13.07 0.28
C THR A 35 9.78 -14.56 0.54
N ASN A 36 8.96 -14.95 1.50
CA ASN A 36 8.42 -16.29 1.66
C ASN A 36 7.03 -16.25 2.32
N GLU A 37 6.44 -17.40 2.59
CA GLU A 37 5.09 -17.53 3.14
C GLU A 37 4.87 -16.80 4.48
N ASN A 38 5.93 -16.63 5.28
CA ASN A 38 5.89 -16.04 6.62
C ASN A 38 6.51 -14.65 6.68
N SER A 39 6.74 -13.98 5.52
CA SER A 39 7.39 -12.67 5.45
C SER A 39 6.52 -11.51 5.91
N GLY A 40 5.27 -11.76 6.30
CA GLY A 40 4.28 -10.76 6.68
C GLY A 40 3.53 -10.17 5.48
N ASP A 41 2.21 -10.12 5.56
CA ASP A 41 1.35 -9.58 4.53
C ASP A 41 1.38 -8.04 4.53
N ILE A 42 1.02 -7.44 3.40
CA ILE A 42 0.64 -6.03 3.37
C ILE A 42 -0.87 -5.93 3.60
N GLY A 43 -1.27 -5.18 4.63
CA GLY A 43 -2.66 -4.98 5.00
C GLY A 43 -3.11 -3.55 4.72
N PHE A 44 -4.21 -3.39 3.98
CA PHE A 44 -4.85 -2.11 3.69
C PHE A 44 -6.10 -1.97 4.53
N GLN A 45 -6.23 -0.85 5.21
CA GLN A 45 -7.38 -0.56 6.06
C GLN A 45 -8.45 0.17 5.26
N ASP A 46 -9.68 -0.35 5.29
CA ASP A 46 -10.85 0.36 4.78
C ASP A 46 -11.30 1.41 5.81
N TYR A 47 -11.10 2.69 5.48
CA TYR A 47 -11.58 3.83 6.26
C TYR A 47 -13.03 4.25 5.91
N ASN A 48 -13.77 3.41 5.23
CA ASN A 48 -15.19 3.70 5.06
C ASN A 48 -15.81 3.91 6.44
N ASN A 49 -16.22 5.15 6.70
CA ASN A 49 -16.92 5.58 7.92
C ASN A 49 -18.25 4.85 8.06
N ARG A 50 -18.19 3.57 8.40
CA ARG A 50 -19.37 2.78 8.68
C ARG A 50 -19.96 3.27 9.99
N ARG A 51 -21.11 3.92 9.92
CA ARG A 51 -21.85 4.38 11.12
C ARG A 51 -22.33 3.23 12.00
N TYR A 52 -22.33 2.02 11.47
CA TYR A 52 -22.79 0.82 12.17
C TYR A 52 -21.78 -0.31 12.02
N SER A 53 -21.44 -0.94 13.14
CA SER A 53 -20.69 -2.19 13.14
C SER A 53 -21.68 -3.35 13.02
N VAL A 54 -21.62 -4.09 11.92
CA VAL A 54 -22.48 -5.25 11.68
C VAL A 54 -21.71 -6.52 12.00
N HIS A 55 -22.29 -7.41 12.79
CA HIS A 55 -21.70 -8.72 13.03
C HIS A 55 -21.71 -9.55 11.74
N THR A 56 -20.53 -9.93 11.29
CA THR A 56 -20.35 -10.70 10.04
C THR A 56 -20.14 -12.17 10.36
N LYS A 57 -20.97 -13.04 9.79
CA LYS A 57 -20.83 -14.50 9.97
C LYS A 57 -19.67 -15.08 9.20
N GLU A 58 -19.41 -14.56 8.00
CA GLU A 58 -18.31 -14.98 7.14
C GLU A 58 -17.61 -13.74 6.58
N TRP A 59 -16.28 -13.74 6.65
CA TRP A 59 -15.43 -12.65 6.15
C TRP A 59 -15.07 -12.86 4.69
N ASN A 60 -15.15 -11.78 3.90
CA ASN A 60 -14.71 -11.75 2.52
C ASN A 60 -14.22 -10.33 2.16
N ILE A 61 -13.73 -10.15 0.93
CA ILE A 61 -13.15 -8.87 0.50
C ILE A 61 -14.15 -7.69 0.52
N PHE A 62 -15.45 -7.94 0.46
CA PHE A 62 -16.48 -6.89 0.43
C PHE A 62 -16.92 -6.45 1.84
N ASN A 63 -16.69 -7.25 2.85
CA ASN A 63 -17.12 -6.96 4.21
C ASN A 63 -15.97 -6.88 5.23
N SER A 64 -14.73 -7.13 4.80
CA SER A 64 -13.55 -7.00 5.62
C SER A 64 -13.18 -5.52 5.81
N SER A 65 -12.78 -5.16 7.02
CA SER A 65 -12.19 -3.85 7.32
C SER A 65 -10.71 -3.75 6.99
N ILE A 66 -10.07 -4.89 6.72
CA ILE A 66 -8.66 -4.97 6.33
C ILE A 66 -8.53 -5.95 5.17
N MET A 67 -7.99 -5.47 4.06
CA MET A 67 -7.65 -6.29 2.91
C MET A 67 -6.16 -6.65 2.97
N ARG A 68 -5.84 -7.94 2.92
CA ARG A 68 -4.47 -8.44 3.01
C ARG A 68 -4.03 -9.05 1.70
N PHE A 69 -2.77 -8.76 1.33
CA PHE A 69 -2.11 -9.38 0.19
C PHE A 69 -0.82 -10.03 0.66
N LYS A 70 -0.69 -11.31 0.36
CA LYS A 70 0.54 -12.05 0.62
C LYS A 70 1.61 -11.65 -0.40
N PRO A 71 2.81 -11.24 0.04
CA PRO A 71 3.88 -10.91 -0.88
C PRO A 71 4.42 -12.17 -1.56
N ALA A 72 4.87 -12.02 -2.80
CA ALA A 72 5.59 -13.04 -3.57
C ALA A 72 6.72 -12.37 -4.35
N ASP A 73 7.78 -13.12 -4.62
CA ASP A 73 8.91 -12.62 -5.41
C ASP A 73 8.46 -12.17 -6.79
N GLY A 74 8.87 -10.97 -7.20
CA GLY A 74 8.45 -10.32 -8.43
C GLY A 74 7.05 -9.72 -8.41
N PHE A 75 6.30 -9.82 -7.30
CA PHE A 75 4.98 -9.22 -7.18
C PHE A 75 5.09 -7.70 -7.03
N LEU A 76 4.44 -6.98 -7.95
CA LEU A 76 4.32 -5.53 -7.94
C LEU A 76 2.90 -5.15 -7.52
N LEU A 77 2.77 -4.36 -6.47
CA LEU A 77 1.51 -3.81 -6.01
C LEU A 77 1.55 -2.28 -6.13
N ILE A 78 0.50 -1.70 -6.74
CA ILE A 78 0.31 -0.26 -6.84
C ILE A 78 -1.06 0.08 -6.25
N PHE A 79 -1.13 1.13 -5.43
CA PHE A 79 -2.33 1.52 -4.70
C PHE A 79 -2.39 3.05 -4.52
N PRO A 80 -3.59 3.63 -4.31
CA PRO A 80 -3.72 5.05 -4.01
C PRO A 80 -2.94 5.44 -2.75
N ALA A 81 -2.18 6.53 -2.82
CA ALA A 81 -1.23 6.92 -1.77
C ALA A 81 -1.91 7.24 -0.42
N GLU A 82 -3.16 7.70 -0.45
CA GLU A 82 -3.97 8.02 0.74
C GLU A 82 -4.44 6.78 1.53
N VAL A 83 -4.38 5.58 0.92
CA VAL A 83 -4.85 4.36 1.60
C VAL A 83 -3.88 3.97 2.71
N HIS A 84 -4.41 3.93 3.94
CA HIS A 84 -3.62 3.49 5.09
C HIS A 84 -3.30 2.01 5.00
N HIS A 85 -2.04 1.70 5.19
CA HIS A 85 -1.55 0.34 5.11
C HIS A 85 -0.47 0.05 6.15
N THR A 86 -0.27 -1.22 6.39
CA THR A 86 0.76 -1.75 7.29
C THR A 86 1.43 -2.95 6.65
N ILE A 87 2.64 -3.20 7.06
CA ILE A 87 3.32 -4.45 6.74
C ILE A 87 3.37 -5.28 8.02
N GLU A 88 2.74 -6.45 7.98
CA GLU A 88 2.73 -7.38 9.11
C GLU A 88 4.13 -7.91 9.42
N GLU A 89 4.27 -8.45 10.62
CA GLU A 89 5.55 -8.96 11.12
C GLU A 89 6.14 -10.04 10.19
N ASN A 90 7.40 -9.89 9.84
CA ASN A 90 8.17 -10.96 9.24
C ASN A 90 8.48 -12.03 10.31
N LYS A 91 7.77 -13.16 10.26
CA LYS A 91 7.93 -14.31 11.16
C LYS A 91 8.95 -15.33 10.65
N SER A 92 9.52 -15.08 9.49
CA SER A 92 10.46 -15.96 8.81
C SER A 92 11.91 -15.68 9.21
N ASP A 93 12.76 -16.67 9.10
CA ASP A 93 14.22 -16.49 9.23
C ASP A 93 14.85 -15.91 7.95
N ILE A 94 14.07 -15.82 6.85
CA ILE A 94 14.50 -15.19 5.60
C ILE A 94 14.22 -13.70 5.66
N THR A 95 15.22 -12.89 5.32
CA THR A 95 15.06 -11.44 5.20
C THR A 95 14.17 -11.12 4.00
N ARG A 96 13.12 -10.32 4.22
CA ARG A 96 12.33 -9.76 3.13
C ARG A 96 13.02 -8.53 2.56
N TYR A 97 13.10 -8.47 1.23
CA TYR A 97 13.56 -7.30 0.49
C TYR A 97 12.46 -6.79 -0.43
N SER A 98 12.25 -5.47 -0.41
CA SER A 98 11.32 -4.80 -1.31
C SER A 98 11.84 -3.44 -1.74
N LEU A 99 11.43 -3.00 -2.93
CA LEU A 99 11.62 -1.65 -3.46
C LEU A 99 10.27 -0.96 -3.44
N ALA A 100 10.14 0.10 -2.67
CA ALA A 100 8.94 0.92 -2.62
C ALA A 100 9.18 2.24 -3.37
N PHE A 101 8.10 2.83 -3.88
CA PHE A 101 8.17 4.08 -4.64
C PHE A 101 6.84 4.85 -4.58
N ASN A 102 6.93 6.15 -4.81
CA ASN A 102 5.79 7.05 -4.96
C ASN A 102 5.72 7.56 -6.40
N LEU A 103 4.48 7.72 -6.89
CA LEU A 103 4.17 8.20 -8.23
C LEU A 103 3.31 9.46 -8.15
N SER A 104 3.65 10.45 -8.95
CA SER A 104 2.81 11.63 -9.17
C SER A 104 2.57 11.85 -10.67
N PRO A 105 1.40 12.36 -11.04
CA PRO A 105 1.16 12.83 -12.39
C PRO A 105 2.04 14.04 -12.66
N ILE A 106 2.38 14.26 -13.91
CA ILE A 106 3.08 15.46 -14.40
C ILE A 106 2.28 16.10 -15.53
N GLY A 107 2.43 17.41 -15.68
CA GLY A 107 1.75 18.20 -16.69
C GLY A 107 0.40 18.75 -16.25
N LEU A 108 -0.49 18.98 -17.20
CA LEU A 108 -1.81 19.52 -16.92
C LEU A 108 -2.77 18.44 -16.41
N ILE A 109 -3.27 18.64 -15.20
CA ILE A 109 -4.26 17.76 -14.58
C ILE A 109 -5.62 18.44 -14.55
N GLY A 110 -6.67 17.70 -14.89
CA GLY A 110 -8.05 18.19 -14.94
C GLY A 110 -8.39 18.84 -16.26
N ASN A 111 -9.58 19.46 -16.30
CA ASN A 111 -10.11 20.13 -17.49
C ASN A 111 -9.80 21.63 -17.43
N THR A 112 -9.17 22.16 -18.47
CA THR A 112 -8.85 23.62 -18.59
C THR A 112 -10.05 24.56 -18.52
N LYS A 113 -11.26 24.04 -18.71
CA LYS A 113 -12.53 24.77 -18.56
C LYS A 113 -13.13 24.70 -17.15
N SER A 114 -12.46 24.01 -16.24
CA SER A 114 -12.87 23.82 -14.86
C SER A 114 -11.95 24.62 -13.94
N ASP A 115 -12.43 25.00 -12.78
CA ASP A 115 -11.66 25.62 -11.69
C ASP A 115 -10.74 24.64 -10.95
N SER A 116 -10.82 23.35 -11.31
CA SER A 116 -10.05 22.26 -10.69
C SER A 116 -8.84 21.80 -11.51
N HIS A 117 -8.45 22.53 -12.58
CA HIS A 117 -7.24 22.19 -13.30
C HIS A 117 -5.99 22.73 -12.59
N MET A 118 -4.89 22.00 -12.73
CA MET A 118 -3.58 22.39 -12.17
C MET A 118 -2.46 21.87 -13.06
N ILE A 119 -1.31 22.52 -12.98
CA ILE A 119 -0.06 22.08 -13.62
C ILE A 119 0.91 21.64 -12.52
N ILE A 120 1.43 20.43 -12.66
CA ILE A 120 2.48 19.87 -11.77
C ILE A 120 3.73 19.58 -12.59
#